data_da9777dd047a2ddcd8e822bc1e79bd03
#
_entry.id   da9777dd047a2ddcd8e822bc1e79bd03
#
_cell.length_a   1.000
_cell.length_b   1.000
_cell.length_c   1.000
_cell.angle_alpha   90.00
_cell.angle_beta   90.00
_cell.angle_gamma   90.00
#
_symmetry.space_group_name_H-M   'P 1'
#
loop_
_entity.id
_entity.type
_entity.pdbx_description
1 polymer ?
#
loop_
_entity_poly.entity_id
_entity_poly.type
_entity_poly.pdbx_seq_one_letter_code
_entity_poly.pdbx_strand_id
1 'polypeptide(L)'
;MRATRQSHGLLQGGPQVEGQLLRLHAAEDIPQFWTALQALLSGTTPYDALVVYLNFLDFATSWQAAQILATPNARRSTSWFHQRRQVDMTPQFVLSQPRKIKLYRLSDVVPDFGELQRTPFFREFLAPNGWHHLAVALYWRGAQVGSQIAIRRTREQGDFTAGEVEFLEAVHPHIETVLNRLLALEEERARRRCLEEFNQHLPFALMFLNWDMAPLHVNHAALDLCAVWNFGAKTARAYQPRAAFFIPPGIFQACASLKADWLARQSGGNGRAGDALTVEHPTQRGLRASVRLHVNQQDRPAFPGFVVYLENQDNAPAADRLPAQSVLAGLTVAEREIARGVCEGLGNEEIAARLRKSVKTVKGQLTSIYRKCGVSGRGQLLVRLR
;
A
#
# COMPACT_ATOMS: atom_id res chain seq x y z
N MET A 1 35.48 4.54 12.45
CA MET A 1 35.56 3.76 13.72
C MET A 1 35.58 4.58 15.03
N ARG A 2 35.49 5.91 15.02
CA ARG A 2 35.41 6.74 16.25
C ARG A 2 34.00 7.20 16.65
N ALA A 3 33.00 7.12 15.75
CA ALA A 3 31.62 7.55 16.03
C ALA A 3 30.76 6.50 16.77
N THR A 4 31.16 5.22 16.75
CA THR A 4 30.37 4.12 17.34
C THR A 4 30.65 3.90 18.83
N ARG A 5 31.70 4.52 19.40
CA ARG A 5 32.04 4.39 20.83
C ARG A 5 31.42 5.46 21.74
N GLN A 6 30.92 6.58 21.18
CA GLN A 6 30.28 7.64 21.97
C GLN A 6 28.80 7.37 22.27
N SER A 7 28.11 6.55 21.47
CA SER A 7 26.69 6.24 21.69
C SER A 7 26.43 5.22 22.82
N HIS A 8 27.45 4.48 23.27
CA HIS A 8 27.29 3.49 24.37
C HIS A 8 27.34 4.10 25.78
N GLY A 9 27.74 5.36 25.93
CA GLY A 9 27.83 6.03 27.24
C GLY A 9 26.61 6.88 27.63
N LEU A 10 25.73 7.21 26.68
CA LEU A 10 24.64 8.18 26.87
C LEU A 10 23.30 7.56 27.28
N LEU A 11 23.13 6.25 27.13
CA LEU A 11 21.94 5.53 27.63
C LEU A 11 22.14 5.19 29.13
N GLN A 12 22.35 6.18 29.97
CA GLN A 12 22.49 5.99 31.44
C GLN A 12 21.18 5.54 32.12
N GLY A 13 20.17 5.09 31.36
CA GLY A 13 18.91 4.57 31.88
C GLY A 13 18.97 3.14 32.47
N GLY A 14 20.12 2.50 32.50
CA GLY A 14 20.25 1.16 33.04
C GLY A 14 19.47 0.06 32.27
N PRO A 15 19.39 -1.15 32.83
CA PRO A 15 18.75 -2.33 32.19
C PRO A 15 17.28 -2.11 31.79
N GLN A 16 16.59 -1.16 32.42
CA GLN A 16 15.19 -0.85 32.13
C GLN A 16 15.00 -0.17 30.77
N VAL A 17 15.85 0.79 30.41
CA VAL A 17 15.77 1.49 29.11
C VAL A 17 16.14 0.55 27.98
N GLU A 18 17.15 -0.30 28.19
CA GLU A 18 17.55 -1.32 27.22
C GLU A 18 16.40 -2.30 26.94
N GLY A 19 15.73 -2.78 27.99
CA GLY A 19 14.55 -3.66 27.87
C GLY A 19 13.40 -2.99 27.13
N GLN A 20 13.20 -1.67 27.31
CA GLN A 20 12.15 -0.91 26.60
C GLN A 20 12.51 -0.68 25.13
N LEU A 21 13.77 -0.42 24.80
CA LEU A 21 14.26 -0.33 23.42
C LEU A 21 14.12 -1.67 22.69
N LEU A 22 14.42 -2.80 23.35
CA LEU A 22 14.19 -4.12 22.77
C LEU A 22 12.70 -4.34 22.45
N ARG A 23 11.79 -3.96 23.33
CA ARG A 23 10.35 -4.04 23.07
C ARG A 23 9.92 -3.14 21.90
N LEU A 24 10.50 -1.95 21.81
CA LEU A 24 10.24 -1.04 20.69
C LEU A 24 10.68 -1.68 19.35
N HIS A 25 11.87 -2.28 19.32
CA HIS A 25 12.38 -2.97 18.14
C HIS A 25 11.62 -4.26 17.80
N ALA A 26 11.06 -4.93 18.80
CA ALA A 26 10.24 -6.14 18.64
C ALA A 26 8.80 -5.85 18.15
N ALA A 27 8.35 -4.58 18.13
CA ALA A 27 7.01 -4.23 17.68
C ALA A 27 6.77 -4.67 16.22
N GLU A 28 5.69 -5.40 15.98
CA GLU A 28 5.31 -5.95 14.66
C GLU A 28 4.24 -5.12 13.95
N ASP A 29 3.58 -4.21 14.71
CA ASP A 29 2.53 -3.32 14.22
C ASP A 29 2.55 -1.97 14.95
N ILE A 30 1.73 -1.04 14.46
CA ILE A 30 1.61 0.30 15.01
C ILE A 30 1.05 0.31 16.45
N PRO A 31 0.04 -0.49 16.83
CA PRO A 31 -0.41 -0.61 18.22
C PRO A 31 0.68 -1.04 19.21
N GLN A 32 1.49 -2.04 18.87
CA GLN A 32 2.61 -2.48 19.70
C GLN A 32 3.70 -1.40 19.81
N PHE A 33 4.03 -0.75 18.69
CA PHE A 33 4.92 0.41 18.67
C PHE A 33 4.43 1.50 19.62
N TRP A 34 3.14 1.86 19.57
CA TRP A 34 2.55 2.87 20.42
C TRP A 34 2.68 2.53 21.91
N THR A 35 2.40 1.29 22.29
CA THR A 35 2.53 0.81 23.67
C THR A 35 3.99 0.85 24.14
N ALA A 36 4.93 0.40 23.30
CA ALA A 36 6.35 0.40 23.61
C ALA A 36 6.93 1.82 23.72
N LEU A 37 6.51 2.73 22.84
CA LEU A 37 6.89 4.16 22.87
C LEU A 37 6.42 4.83 24.17
N GLN A 38 5.17 4.60 24.57
CA GLN A 38 4.65 5.14 25.82
C GLN A 38 5.44 4.61 27.03
N ALA A 39 5.73 3.31 27.07
CA ALA A 39 6.53 2.72 28.14
C ALA A 39 7.96 3.29 28.19
N LEU A 40 8.60 3.50 27.04
CA LEU A 40 9.93 4.09 26.94
C LEU A 40 9.95 5.53 27.48
N LEU A 41 9.00 6.36 27.05
CA LEU A 41 8.96 7.78 27.41
C LEU A 41 8.48 8.00 28.84
N SER A 42 7.49 7.27 29.35
CA SER A 42 6.93 7.44 30.69
C SER A 42 7.96 7.26 31.80
N GLY A 43 8.96 6.40 31.57
CA GLY A 43 10.03 6.14 32.55
C GLY A 43 11.18 7.15 32.54
N THR A 44 11.32 7.93 31.46
CA THR A 44 12.51 8.77 31.24
C THR A 44 12.20 10.24 30.97
N THR A 45 11.06 10.52 30.35
CA THR A 45 10.64 11.84 29.91
C THR A 45 9.17 12.04 30.27
N PRO A 46 8.85 12.41 31.54
CA PRO A 46 7.49 12.58 31.97
C PRO A 46 6.71 13.54 31.07
N TYR A 47 5.47 13.21 30.74
CA TYR A 47 4.61 14.01 29.87
C TYR A 47 3.16 14.00 30.37
N ASP A 48 2.40 15.04 30.05
CA ASP A 48 0.96 15.07 30.21
C ASP A 48 0.25 14.48 28.98
N ALA A 49 0.74 14.83 27.79
CA ALA A 49 0.16 14.34 26.56
C ALA A 49 1.24 13.97 25.53
N LEU A 50 0.97 12.87 24.82
CA LEU A 50 1.80 12.35 23.74
C LEU A 50 0.95 12.18 22.49
N VAL A 51 1.43 12.66 21.35
CA VAL A 51 0.79 12.50 20.05
C VAL A 51 1.82 12.07 19.01
N VAL A 52 1.47 11.08 18.22
CA VAL A 52 2.24 10.61 17.06
C VAL A 52 1.43 10.83 15.80
N TYR A 53 1.99 11.55 14.86
CA TYR A 53 1.45 11.74 13.52
C TYR A 53 2.25 10.87 12.55
N LEU A 54 1.58 9.99 11.82
CA LEU A 54 2.21 9.04 10.90
C LEU A 54 1.78 9.34 9.46
N ASN A 55 2.75 9.30 8.55
CA ASN A 55 2.55 9.53 7.12
C ASN A 55 1.81 10.85 6.84
N PHE A 56 2.50 11.97 7.04
CA PHE A 56 1.98 13.26 6.58
C PHE A 56 1.78 13.24 5.07
N LEU A 57 0.58 13.62 4.63
CA LEU A 57 0.27 13.84 3.22
C LEU A 57 0.93 15.13 2.73
N ASP A 58 0.90 16.16 3.58
CA ASP A 58 1.58 17.42 3.37
C ASP A 58 1.80 18.11 4.72
N PHE A 59 3.04 18.15 5.15
CA PHE A 59 3.42 18.76 6.43
C PHE A 59 3.28 20.30 6.41
N ALA A 60 3.56 20.94 5.27
CA ALA A 60 3.62 22.38 5.17
C ALA A 60 2.23 23.04 5.16
N THR A 61 1.28 22.46 4.44
CA THR A 61 0.00 23.13 4.17
C THR A 61 -1.19 22.41 4.79
N SER A 62 -1.17 21.09 4.92
CA SER A 62 -2.37 20.36 5.34
C SER A 62 -2.32 19.75 6.73
N TRP A 63 -1.15 19.52 7.31
CA TRP A 63 -1.01 18.81 8.58
C TRP A 63 -1.82 17.49 8.66
N GLN A 64 -2.24 16.99 7.50
CA GLN A 64 -2.99 15.75 7.43
C GLN A 64 -2.02 14.59 7.51
N ALA A 65 -2.16 13.82 8.58
CA ALA A 65 -1.50 12.53 8.73
C ALA A 65 -2.48 11.41 8.39
N ALA A 66 -1.98 10.35 7.78
CA ALA A 66 -2.79 9.17 7.48
C ALA A 66 -3.28 8.48 8.77
N GLN A 67 -2.49 8.58 9.85
CA GLN A 67 -2.84 8.01 11.15
C GLN A 67 -2.35 8.91 12.29
N ILE A 68 -3.15 9.02 13.34
CA ILE A 68 -2.82 9.77 14.55
C ILE A 68 -3.02 8.86 15.76
N LEU A 69 -1.97 8.77 16.58
CA LEU A 69 -2.01 8.10 17.88
C LEU A 69 -1.91 9.18 18.95
N ALA A 70 -2.76 9.13 19.96
CA ALA A 70 -2.80 10.15 20.99
C ALA A 70 -3.21 9.55 22.34
N THR A 71 -2.58 10.05 23.41
CA THR A 71 -3.02 9.79 24.78
C THR A 71 -4.42 10.37 25.02
N PRO A 72 -5.16 9.90 26.05
CA PRO A 72 -6.51 10.41 26.33
C PRO A 72 -6.60 11.91 26.46
N ASN A 73 -5.64 12.55 27.14
CA ASN A 73 -5.57 14.01 27.32
C ASN A 73 -5.38 14.77 26.00
N ALA A 74 -4.73 14.15 25.01
CA ALA A 74 -4.47 14.78 23.72
C ALA A 74 -5.61 14.57 22.69
N ARG A 75 -6.44 13.55 22.82
CA ARG A 75 -7.45 13.17 21.80
C ARG A 75 -8.44 14.28 21.46
N ARG A 76 -8.90 15.04 22.44
CA ARG A 76 -9.84 16.14 22.22
C ARG A 76 -9.22 17.31 21.46
N SER A 77 -7.94 17.55 21.69
CA SER A 77 -7.20 18.67 21.07
C SER A 77 -6.71 18.37 19.67
N THR A 78 -6.52 17.10 19.29
CA THR A 78 -6.07 16.74 17.92
C THR A 78 -7.11 17.15 16.87
N SER A 79 -8.40 16.97 17.15
CA SER A 79 -9.48 17.38 16.26
C SER A 79 -9.50 18.92 16.06
N TRP A 80 -9.36 19.67 17.15
CA TRP A 80 -9.31 21.13 17.10
C TRP A 80 -8.11 21.64 16.31
N PHE A 81 -6.94 21.04 16.52
CA PHE A 81 -5.71 21.39 15.84
C PHE A 81 -5.80 21.22 14.32
N HIS A 82 -6.45 20.16 13.85
CA HIS A 82 -6.71 19.96 12.42
C HIS A 82 -7.57 21.06 11.79
N GLN A 83 -8.52 21.61 12.56
CA GLN A 83 -9.42 22.66 12.07
C GLN A 83 -8.76 24.05 12.05
N ARG A 84 -7.79 24.32 12.95
CA ARG A 84 -7.18 25.62 13.14
C ARG A 84 -5.65 25.64 13.00
N ARG A 85 -5.12 24.80 12.15
CA ARG A 85 -3.67 24.63 11.88
C ARG A 85 -2.91 25.91 11.49
N GLN A 86 -3.62 26.91 10.94
CA GLN A 86 -3.01 28.22 10.56
C GLN A 86 -2.43 28.97 11.75
N VAL A 87 -2.76 28.55 12.95
CA VAL A 87 -2.30 29.15 14.21
C VAL A 87 -0.93 28.60 14.63
N ASP A 88 -0.55 27.42 14.12
CA ASP A 88 0.74 26.81 14.47
C ASP A 88 1.89 27.40 13.64
N MET A 89 2.86 27.99 14.36
CA MET A 89 4.07 28.58 13.80
C MET A 89 5.22 27.58 13.60
N THR A 90 5.09 26.39 14.17
CA THR A 90 6.20 25.42 14.20
C THR A 90 6.60 24.86 12.83
N PRO A 91 5.67 24.62 11.85
CA PRO A 91 6.07 24.20 10.52
C PRO A 91 6.95 25.21 9.79
N GLN A 92 6.62 26.50 9.92
CA GLN A 92 7.41 27.57 9.30
C GLN A 92 8.81 27.61 9.88
N PHE A 93 8.94 27.46 11.20
CA PHE A 93 10.24 27.34 11.86
C PHE A 93 11.04 26.16 11.30
N VAL A 94 10.45 24.96 11.24
CA VAL A 94 11.11 23.75 10.76
C VAL A 94 11.59 23.90 9.30
N LEU A 95 10.72 24.45 8.44
CA LEU A 95 11.01 24.60 7.01
C LEU A 95 11.99 25.72 6.69
N SER A 96 12.13 26.73 7.58
CA SER A 96 13.10 27.82 7.44
C SER A 96 14.52 27.43 7.80
N GLN A 97 14.73 26.29 8.45
CA GLN A 97 16.06 25.87 8.89
C GLN A 97 16.93 25.37 7.73
N PRO A 98 18.21 25.73 7.67
CA PRO A 98 19.12 25.32 6.60
C PRO A 98 19.46 23.82 6.62
N ARG A 99 19.23 23.17 7.76
CA ARG A 99 19.44 21.72 7.96
C ARG A 99 18.17 21.08 8.50
N LYS A 100 17.95 19.81 8.22
CA LYS A 100 16.86 19.03 8.77
C LYS A 100 16.96 18.93 10.28
N ILE A 101 16.02 19.55 10.99
CA ILE A 101 15.88 19.39 12.43
C ILE A 101 15.31 18.02 12.74
N LYS A 102 15.88 17.33 13.73
CA LYS A 102 15.38 16.04 14.23
C LYS A 102 14.52 16.20 15.47
N LEU A 103 14.89 17.15 16.33
CA LEU A 103 14.22 17.44 17.58
C LEU A 103 14.27 18.95 17.83
N TYR A 104 13.21 19.52 18.37
CA TYR A 104 13.19 20.89 18.89
C TYR A 104 12.21 20.99 20.05
N ARG A 105 12.45 21.97 20.94
CA ARG A 105 11.50 22.40 21.97
C ARG A 105 10.79 23.65 21.50
N LEU A 106 9.62 23.92 22.08
CA LEU A 106 8.91 25.16 21.81
C LEU A 106 9.72 26.39 22.26
N SER A 107 10.48 26.27 23.35
CA SER A 107 11.43 27.28 23.84
C SER A 107 12.59 27.55 22.87
N ASP A 108 12.93 26.64 21.97
CA ASP A 108 13.92 26.89 20.92
C ASP A 108 13.33 27.70 19.76
N VAL A 109 12.01 27.65 19.58
CA VAL A 109 11.26 28.39 18.53
C VAL A 109 10.92 29.80 19.02
N VAL A 110 10.46 29.92 20.26
CA VAL A 110 10.11 31.19 20.94
C VAL A 110 10.74 31.18 22.33
N PRO A 111 11.97 31.73 22.47
CA PRO A 111 12.70 31.71 23.73
C PRO A 111 12.03 32.54 24.85
N ASP A 112 11.35 33.64 24.47
CA ASP A 112 10.63 34.47 25.44
C ASP A 112 9.22 33.91 25.66
N PHE A 113 8.98 33.40 26.86
CA PHE A 113 7.67 32.89 27.25
C PHE A 113 6.55 33.96 27.22
N GLY A 114 6.88 35.21 27.47
CA GLY A 114 5.92 36.32 27.37
C GLY A 114 5.48 36.59 25.93
N GLU A 115 6.39 36.43 24.97
CA GLU A 115 6.05 36.45 23.54
C GLU A 115 5.22 35.24 23.15
N LEU A 116 5.57 34.02 23.60
CA LEU A 116 4.81 32.83 23.37
C LEU A 116 3.35 32.97 23.83
N GLN A 117 3.13 33.51 25.03
CA GLN A 117 1.79 33.72 25.58
C GLN A 117 0.92 34.65 24.73
N ARG A 118 1.50 35.54 23.93
CA ARG A 118 0.79 36.46 23.03
C ARG A 118 0.40 35.79 21.73
N THR A 119 0.99 34.63 21.37
CA THR A 119 0.68 33.93 20.12
C THR A 119 -0.71 33.31 20.16
N PRO A 120 -1.39 33.27 19.02
CA PRO A 120 -2.63 32.51 18.90
C PRO A 120 -2.44 31.01 19.23
N PHE A 121 -1.28 30.44 18.88
CA PHE A 121 -0.94 29.04 19.17
C PHE A 121 -1.00 28.74 20.68
N PHE A 122 -0.44 29.62 21.51
CA PHE A 122 -0.53 29.44 22.95
C PHE A 122 -1.93 29.66 23.47
N ARG A 123 -2.57 30.79 23.13
CA ARG A 123 -3.87 31.18 23.69
C ARG A 123 -5.02 30.28 23.28
N GLU A 124 -5.00 29.79 22.05
CA GLU A 124 -6.13 29.04 21.50
C GLU A 124 -5.90 27.52 21.57
N PHE A 125 -4.64 27.09 21.67
CA PHE A 125 -4.32 25.66 21.65
C PHE A 125 -3.63 25.16 22.92
N LEU A 126 -2.52 25.74 23.34
CA LEU A 126 -1.76 25.23 24.47
C LEU A 126 -2.45 25.52 25.80
N ALA A 127 -2.76 26.77 26.09
CA ALA A 127 -3.33 27.20 27.36
C ALA A 127 -4.67 26.55 27.72
N PRO A 128 -5.64 26.42 26.80
CA PRO A 128 -6.92 25.75 27.12
C PRO A 128 -6.77 24.27 27.47
N ASN A 129 -5.67 23.65 27.06
CA ASN A 129 -5.35 22.25 27.39
C ASN A 129 -4.39 22.12 28.59
N GLY A 130 -4.00 23.23 29.22
CA GLY A 130 -3.06 23.26 30.34
C GLY A 130 -1.61 23.02 29.94
N TRP A 131 -1.29 23.03 28.65
CA TRP A 131 0.08 22.79 28.17
C TRP A 131 0.88 24.09 28.08
N HIS A 132 2.13 24.02 28.48
CA HIS A 132 3.05 25.14 28.48
C HIS A 132 4.34 24.83 27.75
N HIS A 133 4.73 23.56 27.69
CA HIS A 133 5.96 23.11 27.07
C HIS A 133 5.68 22.00 26.05
N LEU A 134 6.46 22.03 24.98
CA LEU A 134 6.33 21.11 23.87
C LEU A 134 7.73 20.71 23.37
N ALA A 135 7.97 19.41 23.21
CA ALA A 135 9.10 18.89 22.45
C ALA A 135 8.58 18.09 21.26
N VAL A 136 9.22 18.24 20.13
CA VAL A 136 8.81 17.62 18.88
C VAL A 136 9.96 16.90 18.23
N ALA A 137 9.83 15.60 18.05
CA ALA A 137 10.74 14.78 17.25
C ALA A 137 10.17 14.62 15.84
N LEU A 138 11.00 14.88 14.83
CA LEU A 138 10.65 14.86 13.41
C LEU A 138 11.37 13.71 12.70
N TYR A 139 10.63 12.94 11.92
CA TYR A 139 11.12 11.81 11.13
C TYR A 139 10.95 12.14 9.65
N TRP A 140 12.08 12.29 8.95
CA TRP A 140 12.12 12.78 7.59
C TRP A 140 12.05 11.63 6.57
N ARG A 141 11.21 11.82 5.56
CA ARG A 141 11.13 10.94 4.38
C ARG A 141 11.60 11.73 3.16
N GLY A 142 12.85 11.52 2.74
CA GLY A 142 13.45 12.38 1.72
C GLY A 142 13.49 13.85 2.16
N ALA A 143 12.96 14.76 1.38
CA ALA A 143 12.93 16.20 1.67
C ALA A 143 11.75 16.63 2.56
N GLN A 144 10.80 15.75 2.88
CA GLN A 144 9.59 16.08 3.62
C GLN A 144 9.57 15.43 4.99
N VAL A 145 8.86 16.05 5.94
CA VAL A 145 8.56 15.43 7.22
C VAL A 145 7.51 14.34 6.97
N GLY A 146 7.89 13.08 7.22
CA GLY A 146 7.00 11.93 7.07
C GLY A 146 6.19 11.64 8.31
N SER A 147 6.78 11.78 9.49
CA SER A 147 6.12 11.51 10.78
C SER A 147 6.64 12.44 11.87
N GLN A 148 5.88 12.58 12.93
CA GLN A 148 6.20 13.46 14.05
C GLN A 148 5.72 12.85 15.36
N ILE A 149 6.52 13.03 16.42
CA ILE A 149 6.13 12.74 17.80
C ILE A 149 6.14 14.07 18.55
N ALA A 150 5.01 14.45 19.15
CA ALA A 150 4.85 15.64 19.95
C ALA A 150 4.60 15.26 21.40
N ILE A 151 5.48 15.73 22.30
CA ILE A 151 5.46 15.49 23.74
C ILE A 151 5.09 16.80 24.42
N ARG A 152 4.02 16.80 25.21
CA ARG A 152 3.46 18.02 25.82
C ARG A 152 3.50 17.93 27.34
N ARG A 153 3.83 19.05 27.98
CA ARG A 153 3.92 19.18 29.43
C ARG A 153 3.11 20.35 29.96
N THR A 154 2.62 20.17 31.17
CA THR A 154 2.00 21.26 31.95
C THR A 154 3.07 22.23 32.44
N ARG A 155 2.61 23.36 32.99
CA ARG A 155 3.52 24.33 33.64
C ARG A 155 4.28 23.73 34.83
N GLU A 156 3.61 22.87 35.59
CA GLU A 156 4.18 22.24 36.80
C GLU A 156 5.30 21.24 36.45
N GLN A 157 5.18 20.55 35.32
CA GLN A 157 6.20 19.61 34.85
C GLN A 157 7.47 20.35 34.35
N GLY A 158 7.37 21.63 34.03
CA GLY A 158 8.49 22.42 33.50
C GLY A 158 8.91 22.07 32.09
N ASP A 159 9.91 22.79 31.58
CA ASP A 159 10.45 22.53 30.25
C ASP A 159 11.37 21.29 30.26
N PHE A 160 11.71 20.80 29.07
CA PHE A 160 12.60 19.67 28.88
C PHE A 160 14.04 20.04 29.25
N THR A 161 14.61 19.30 30.18
CA THR A 161 16.00 19.45 30.62
C THR A 161 16.98 19.01 29.51
N ALA A 162 18.24 19.49 29.62
CA ALA A 162 19.28 19.07 28.66
C ALA A 162 19.45 17.52 28.61
N GLY A 163 19.39 16.85 29.77
CA GLY A 163 19.52 15.40 29.83
C GLY A 163 18.34 14.67 29.15
N GLU A 164 17.12 15.19 29.24
CA GLU A 164 15.95 14.64 28.55
C GLU A 164 16.03 14.87 27.04
N VAL A 165 16.54 16.02 26.59
CA VAL A 165 16.81 16.30 25.18
C VAL A 165 17.86 15.34 24.64
N GLU A 166 18.98 15.16 25.34
CA GLU A 166 20.02 14.19 24.97
C GLU A 166 19.47 12.76 24.89
N PHE A 167 18.61 12.36 25.83
CA PHE A 167 17.94 11.09 25.79
C PHE A 167 17.03 10.96 24.55
N LEU A 168 16.20 11.96 24.26
CA LEU A 168 15.33 11.96 23.08
C LEU A 168 16.14 11.91 21.78
N GLU A 169 17.27 12.61 21.70
CA GLU A 169 18.20 12.54 20.58
C GLU A 169 18.84 11.14 20.44
N ALA A 170 19.21 10.53 21.56
CA ALA A 170 19.80 9.19 21.57
C ALA A 170 18.81 8.10 21.11
N VAL A 171 17.53 8.19 21.49
CA VAL A 171 16.49 7.22 21.09
C VAL A 171 15.88 7.50 19.71
N HIS A 172 16.07 8.72 19.18
CA HIS A 172 15.53 9.12 17.88
C HIS A 172 15.85 8.13 16.75
N PRO A 173 17.10 7.68 16.52
CA PRO A 173 17.43 6.73 15.45
C PRO A 173 16.79 5.35 15.64
N HIS A 174 16.57 4.91 16.88
CA HIS A 174 15.87 3.68 17.19
C HIS A 174 14.40 3.76 16.79
N ILE A 175 13.74 4.85 17.16
CA ILE A 175 12.34 5.13 16.79
C ILE A 175 12.22 5.25 15.26
N GLU A 176 13.14 5.98 14.61
CA GLU A 176 13.17 6.15 13.15
C GLU A 176 13.26 4.81 12.43
N THR A 177 14.13 3.92 12.89
CA THR A 177 14.31 2.57 12.32
C THR A 177 13.03 1.76 12.41
N VAL A 178 12.38 1.75 13.57
CA VAL A 178 11.15 0.99 13.80
C VAL A 178 9.99 1.58 12.98
N LEU A 179 9.82 2.90 12.98
CA LEU A 179 8.79 3.58 12.20
C LEU A 179 8.94 3.29 10.70
N ASN A 180 10.15 3.43 10.16
CA ASN A 180 10.40 3.17 8.74
C ASN A 180 10.05 1.71 8.37
N ARG A 181 10.40 0.75 9.21
CA ARG A 181 10.05 -0.66 9.02
C ARG A 181 8.55 -0.89 9.05
N LEU A 182 7.87 -0.38 10.07
CA LEU A 182 6.42 -0.61 10.24
C LEU A 182 5.61 0.10 9.16
N LEU A 183 5.97 1.33 8.80
CA LEU A 183 5.28 2.07 7.74
C LEU A 183 5.47 1.42 6.36
N ALA A 184 6.67 0.88 6.08
CA ALA A 184 6.91 0.12 4.85
C ALA A 184 6.07 -1.17 4.81
N LEU A 185 5.93 -1.88 5.94
CA LEU A 185 5.07 -3.06 6.05
C LEU A 185 3.59 -2.70 5.84
N GLU A 186 3.11 -1.61 6.43
CA GLU A 186 1.73 -1.16 6.25
C GLU A 186 1.45 -0.73 4.79
N GLU A 187 2.40 -0.05 4.15
CA GLU A 187 2.31 0.33 2.74
C GLU A 187 2.24 -0.92 1.84
N GLU A 188 3.08 -1.92 2.10
CA GLU A 188 3.05 -3.19 1.36
C GLU A 188 1.74 -3.95 1.58
N ARG A 189 1.26 -4.02 2.83
CA ARG A 189 -0.05 -4.63 3.16
C ARG A 189 -1.20 -3.90 2.48
N ALA A 190 -1.18 -2.56 2.46
CA ALA A 190 -2.20 -1.75 1.79
C ALA A 190 -2.17 -1.97 0.28
N ARG A 191 -0.98 -1.98 -0.34
CA ARG A 191 -0.80 -2.28 -1.76
C ARG A 191 -1.30 -3.67 -2.11
N ARG A 192 -0.95 -4.67 -1.30
CA ARG A 192 -1.43 -6.04 -1.48
C ARG A 192 -2.96 -6.13 -1.41
N ARG A 193 -3.58 -5.52 -0.39
CA ARG A 193 -5.06 -5.47 -0.29
C ARG A 193 -5.70 -4.83 -1.51
N CYS A 194 -5.16 -3.71 -1.99
CA CYS A 194 -5.66 -3.03 -3.18
C CYS A 194 -5.57 -3.92 -4.43
N LEU A 195 -4.45 -4.63 -4.61
CA LEU A 195 -4.29 -5.58 -5.73
C LEU A 195 -5.23 -6.79 -5.60
N GLU A 196 -5.41 -7.32 -4.39
CA GLU A 196 -6.35 -8.42 -4.12
C GLU A 196 -7.79 -7.98 -4.42
N GLU A 197 -8.21 -6.80 -3.97
CA GLU A 197 -9.52 -6.23 -4.24
C GLU A 197 -9.73 -5.99 -5.75
N PHE A 198 -8.74 -5.41 -6.42
CA PHE A 198 -8.77 -5.24 -7.88
C PHE A 198 -8.92 -6.58 -8.59
N ASN A 199 -8.12 -7.58 -8.22
CA ASN A 199 -8.17 -8.91 -8.82
C ASN A 199 -9.52 -9.61 -8.60
N GLN A 200 -10.20 -9.40 -7.45
CA GLN A 200 -11.50 -9.99 -7.16
C GLN A 200 -12.58 -9.56 -8.16
N HIS A 201 -12.45 -8.35 -8.72
CA HIS A 201 -13.46 -7.76 -9.63
C HIS A 201 -13.07 -7.88 -11.11
N LEU A 202 -12.00 -8.59 -11.43
CA LEU A 202 -11.64 -8.83 -12.83
C LEU A 202 -12.74 -9.67 -13.53
N PRO A 203 -13.09 -9.31 -14.78
CA PRO A 203 -14.15 -10.00 -15.52
C PRO A 203 -13.74 -11.40 -16.04
N PHE A 204 -12.48 -11.75 -15.95
CA PHE A 204 -11.96 -13.06 -16.32
C PHE A 204 -11.63 -13.91 -15.10
N ALA A 205 -11.90 -15.19 -15.20
CA ALA A 205 -11.71 -16.12 -14.09
C ALA A 205 -10.23 -16.47 -13.94
N LEU A 206 -9.67 -16.13 -12.79
CA LEU A 206 -8.25 -16.28 -12.48
C LEU A 206 -8.07 -16.97 -11.12
N MET A 207 -7.17 -17.98 -11.09
CA MET A 207 -6.79 -18.67 -9.87
C MET A 207 -5.28 -18.86 -9.81
N PHE A 208 -4.69 -18.64 -8.64
CA PHE A 208 -3.30 -18.97 -8.34
C PHE A 208 -3.26 -20.09 -7.32
N LEU A 209 -2.49 -21.13 -7.61
CA LEU A 209 -2.28 -22.27 -6.73
C LEU A 209 -0.80 -22.35 -6.36
N ASN A 210 -0.50 -22.79 -5.13
CA ASN A 210 0.87 -23.07 -4.73
C ASN A 210 1.36 -24.41 -5.32
N TRP A 211 2.59 -24.79 -4.98
CA TRP A 211 3.20 -26.05 -5.44
C TRP A 211 2.44 -27.31 -5.02
N ASP A 212 1.71 -27.24 -3.91
CA ASP A 212 0.86 -28.32 -3.41
C ASP A 212 -0.57 -28.22 -3.90
N MET A 213 -0.80 -27.35 -4.91
CA MET A 213 -2.09 -27.13 -5.53
C MET A 213 -3.16 -26.57 -4.58
N ALA A 214 -2.74 -26.02 -3.42
CA ALA A 214 -3.65 -25.27 -2.56
C ALA A 214 -3.87 -23.86 -3.12
N PRO A 215 -5.10 -23.31 -3.04
CA PRO A 215 -5.40 -22.00 -3.58
C PRO A 215 -4.74 -20.89 -2.76
N LEU A 216 -3.92 -20.05 -3.42
CA LEU A 216 -3.37 -18.82 -2.88
C LEU A 216 -4.27 -17.63 -3.15
N HIS A 217 -4.89 -17.62 -4.33
CA HIS A 217 -5.83 -16.58 -4.74
C HIS A 217 -6.83 -17.16 -5.74
N VAL A 218 -8.11 -16.79 -5.58
CA VAL A 218 -9.19 -17.14 -6.50
C VAL A 218 -10.13 -15.95 -6.59
N ASN A 219 -10.32 -15.37 -7.76
CA ASN A 219 -11.24 -14.25 -7.93
C ASN A 219 -12.70 -14.73 -8.07
N HIS A 220 -13.65 -13.79 -8.00
CA HIS A 220 -15.07 -14.10 -8.03
C HIS A 220 -15.47 -14.85 -9.30
N ALA A 221 -14.97 -14.41 -10.46
CA ALA A 221 -15.25 -15.06 -11.72
C ALA A 221 -14.76 -16.52 -11.76
N ALA A 222 -13.60 -16.82 -11.15
CA ALA A 222 -13.09 -18.18 -11.05
C ALA A 222 -13.91 -19.04 -10.08
N LEU A 223 -14.38 -18.49 -8.95
CA LEU A 223 -15.30 -19.20 -8.06
C LEU A 223 -16.58 -19.60 -8.79
N ASP A 224 -17.17 -18.66 -9.54
CA ASP A 224 -18.40 -18.91 -10.31
C ASP A 224 -18.17 -19.97 -11.40
N LEU A 225 -17.08 -19.89 -12.17
CA LEU A 225 -16.81 -20.86 -13.21
C LEU A 225 -16.39 -22.22 -12.67
N CYS A 226 -15.70 -22.31 -11.54
CA CYS A 226 -15.45 -23.57 -10.85
C CYS A 226 -16.74 -24.21 -10.36
N ALA A 227 -17.69 -23.42 -9.83
CA ALA A 227 -19.01 -23.94 -9.47
C ALA A 227 -19.78 -24.46 -10.69
N VAL A 228 -19.74 -23.72 -11.81
CA VAL A 228 -20.34 -24.21 -13.08
C VAL A 228 -19.67 -25.49 -13.57
N TRP A 229 -18.35 -25.57 -13.49
CA TRP A 229 -17.56 -26.75 -13.85
C TRP A 229 -17.97 -27.98 -13.03
N ASN A 230 -18.04 -27.81 -11.70
CA ASN A 230 -18.26 -28.93 -10.80
C ASN A 230 -19.75 -29.38 -10.72
N PHE A 231 -20.68 -28.43 -10.85
CA PHE A 231 -22.11 -28.68 -10.59
C PHE A 231 -23.05 -28.40 -11.77
N GLY A 232 -22.53 -27.79 -12.83
CA GLY A 232 -23.35 -27.32 -13.95
C GLY A 232 -24.01 -25.96 -13.68
N ALA A 233 -24.33 -25.22 -14.75
CA ALA A 233 -24.78 -23.83 -14.69
C ALA A 233 -26.08 -23.63 -13.90
N LYS A 234 -27.02 -24.59 -13.91
CA LYS A 234 -28.29 -24.49 -13.17
C LYS A 234 -28.07 -24.60 -11.66
N THR A 235 -27.26 -25.56 -11.22
CA THR A 235 -26.99 -25.87 -9.84
C THR A 235 -26.05 -24.81 -9.23
N ALA A 236 -25.04 -24.34 -9.97
CA ALA A 236 -24.11 -23.33 -9.55
C ALA A 236 -24.79 -22.01 -9.12
N ARG A 237 -25.90 -21.64 -9.77
CA ARG A 237 -26.69 -20.45 -9.39
C ARG A 237 -27.41 -20.58 -8.04
N ALA A 238 -27.70 -21.80 -7.59
CA ALA A 238 -28.38 -22.05 -6.33
C ALA A 238 -27.42 -22.16 -5.12
N TYR A 239 -26.15 -22.43 -5.37
CA TYR A 239 -25.12 -22.53 -4.34
C TYR A 239 -24.41 -21.19 -4.12
N GLN A 240 -23.99 -20.93 -2.87
CA GLN A 240 -23.03 -19.86 -2.58
C GLN A 240 -21.62 -20.37 -2.99
N PRO A 241 -21.00 -19.85 -4.07
CA PRO A 241 -19.75 -20.42 -4.62
C PRO A 241 -18.59 -20.47 -3.63
N ARG A 242 -18.61 -19.58 -2.63
CA ARG A 242 -17.53 -19.49 -1.62
C ARG A 242 -17.56 -20.60 -0.57
N ALA A 243 -18.73 -21.12 -0.24
CA ALA A 243 -18.88 -22.14 0.82
C ALA A 243 -18.54 -23.55 0.34
N ALA A 244 -18.65 -23.82 -0.97
CA ALA A 244 -18.46 -25.14 -1.58
C ALA A 244 -17.35 -25.14 -2.65
N PHE A 245 -16.37 -24.23 -2.54
CA PHE A 245 -15.29 -24.15 -3.51
C PHE A 245 -14.35 -25.34 -3.41
N PHE A 246 -14.16 -26.03 -4.53
CA PHE A 246 -13.07 -26.96 -4.74
C PHE A 246 -12.57 -26.88 -6.19
N ILE A 247 -11.28 -27.16 -6.35
CA ILE A 247 -10.64 -27.13 -7.67
C ILE A 247 -11.18 -28.27 -8.50
N PRO A 248 -11.65 -28.02 -9.74
CA PRO A 248 -12.10 -29.11 -10.63
C PRO A 248 -11.04 -30.19 -10.81
N PRO A 249 -11.41 -31.50 -10.73
CA PRO A 249 -10.44 -32.59 -10.81
C PRO A 249 -9.55 -32.56 -12.05
N GLY A 250 -10.09 -32.18 -13.22
CA GLY A 250 -9.31 -32.06 -14.45
C GLY A 250 -8.20 -30.96 -14.36
N ILE A 251 -8.49 -29.84 -13.70
CA ILE A 251 -7.53 -28.78 -13.46
C ILE A 251 -6.44 -29.26 -12.49
N PHE A 252 -6.84 -29.95 -11.42
CA PHE A 252 -5.90 -30.54 -10.46
C PHE A 252 -4.95 -31.55 -11.13
N GLN A 253 -5.46 -32.41 -11.99
CA GLN A 253 -4.66 -33.37 -12.75
C GLN A 253 -3.68 -32.69 -13.71
N ALA A 254 -4.10 -31.59 -14.36
CA ALA A 254 -3.22 -30.82 -15.23
C ALA A 254 -2.07 -30.17 -14.45
N CYS A 255 -2.34 -29.62 -13.25
CA CYS A 255 -1.30 -29.12 -12.36
C CYS A 255 -0.32 -30.23 -11.96
N ALA A 256 -0.84 -31.38 -11.56
CA ALA A 256 -0.01 -32.54 -11.18
C ALA A 256 0.87 -33.03 -12.34
N SER A 257 0.34 -33.06 -13.56
CA SER A 257 1.10 -33.43 -14.75
C SER A 257 2.22 -32.44 -15.05
N LEU A 258 1.94 -31.13 -15.04
CA LEU A 258 2.95 -30.10 -15.24
C LEU A 258 4.06 -30.13 -14.16
N LYS A 259 3.68 -30.40 -12.90
CA LYS A 259 4.62 -30.59 -11.79
C LYS A 259 5.54 -31.80 -12.05
N ALA A 260 4.96 -32.93 -12.43
CA ALA A 260 5.72 -34.16 -12.72
C ALA A 260 6.66 -33.98 -13.92
N ASP A 261 6.21 -33.37 -15.00
CA ASP A 261 7.02 -33.09 -16.19
C ASP A 261 8.17 -32.13 -15.87
N TRP A 262 7.94 -31.12 -15.04
CA TRP A 262 8.99 -30.20 -14.60
C TRP A 262 10.04 -30.91 -13.75
N LEU A 263 9.61 -31.70 -12.76
CA LEU A 263 10.52 -32.48 -11.92
C LEU A 263 11.37 -33.48 -12.73
N ALA A 264 10.76 -34.17 -13.69
CA ALA A 264 11.47 -35.08 -14.59
C ALA A 264 12.56 -34.36 -15.40
N ARG A 265 12.26 -33.16 -15.91
CA ARG A 265 13.26 -32.33 -16.63
C ARG A 265 14.42 -31.92 -15.73
N GLN A 266 14.17 -31.56 -14.49
CA GLN A 266 15.22 -31.19 -13.52
C GLN A 266 16.14 -32.38 -13.18
N SER A 267 15.63 -33.61 -13.25
CA SER A 267 16.36 -34.85 -12.98
C SER A 267 17.06 -35.43 -14.23
N GLY A 268 17.10 -34.69 -15.35
CA GLY A 268 17.71 -35.17 -16.60
C GLY A 268 16.87 -36.18 -17.38
N GLY A 269 15.60 -36.35 -17.04
CA GLY A 269 14.66 -37.24 -17.71
C GLY A 269 13.90 -36.60 -18.88
N ASN A 270 13.15 -37.42 -19.64
CA ASN A 270 12.33 -36.97 -20.79
C ASN A 270 10.96 -36.40 -20.33
N GLY A 271 10.97 -35.28 -19.57
CA GLY A 271 9.74 -34.54 -19.30
C GLY A 271 9.25 -33.80 -20.55
N ARG A 272 7.93 -33.70 -20.70
CA ARG A 272 7.28 -33.00 -21.81
C ARG A 272 7.74 -31.55 -21.90
N ALA A 273 8.09 -31.07 -23.09
CA ALA A 273 8.42 -29.67 -23.29
C ALA A 273 7.11 -28.84 -23.28
N GLY A 274 6.94 -28.01 -22.26
CA GLY A 274 5.81 -27.10 -22.15
C GLY A 274 5.46 -26.78 -20.70
N ASP A 275 5.19 -25.50 -20.43
CA ASP A 275 4.84 -25.03 -19.10
C ASP A 275 3.34 -24.66 -18.99
N ALA A 276 2.53 -25.12 -19.98
CA ALA A 276 1.10 -24.88 -20.03
C ALA A 276 0.31 -26.09 -20.57
N LEU A 277 -0.86 -26.32 -20.02
CA LEU A 277 -1.83 -27.29 -20.46
C LEU A 277 -3.22 -26.65 -20.56
N THR A 278 -4.02 -27.07 -21.57
CA THR A 278 -5.44 -26.70 -21.66
C THR A 278 -6.28 -27.90 -21.30
N VAL A 279 -7.26 -27.70 -20.44
CA VAL A 279 -8.23 -28.71 -20.02
C VAL A 279 -9.60 -28.28 -20.49
N GLU A 280 -10.29 -29.11 -21.23
CA GLU A 280 -11.68 -28.88 -21.64
C GLU A 280 -12.63 -29.64 -20.71
N HIS A 281 -13.78 -29.01 -20.45
CA HIS A 281 -14.81 -29.70 -19.67
C HIS A 281 -15.39 -30.89 -20.44
N PRO A 282 -15.52 -32.09 -19.83
CA PRO A 282 -15.89 -33.31 -20.56
C PRO A 282 -17.27 -33.27 -21.24
N THR A 283 -18.22 -32.51 -20.72
CA THR A 283 -19.60 -32.47 -21.21
C THR A 283 -20.13 -31.09 -21.58
N GLN A 284 -19.54 -30.00 -21.04
CA GLN A 284 -19.97 -28.64 -21.34
C GLN A 284 -19.05 -28.02 -22.40
N ARG A 285 -19.55 -27.94 -23.63
CA ARG A 285 -18.82 -27.30 -24.74
C ARG A 285 -18.51 -25.82 -24.37
N GLY A 286 -17.32 -25.36 -24.71
CA GLY A 286 -16.91 -23.98 -24.48
C GLY A 286 -16.38 -23.68 -23.09
N LEU A 287 -16.53 -24.56 -22.11
CA LEU A 287 -15.93 -24.42 -20.79
C LEU A 287 -14.55 -25.07 -20.75
N ARG A 288 -13.49 -24.24 -20.58
CA ARG A 288 -12.11 -24.70 -20.59
C ARG A 288 -11.26 -23.98 -19.57
N ALA A 289 -10.15 -24.58 -19.18
CA ALA A 289 -9.15 -24.00 -18.30
C ALA A 289 -7.76 -24.08 -18.93
N SER A 290 -7.02 -23.00 -18.92
CA SER A 290 -5.60 -22.96 -19.26
C SER A 290 -4.81 -22.95 -17.97
N VAL A 291 -4.01 -23.98 -17.74
CA VAL A 291 -3.15 -24.16 -16.58
C VAL A 291 -1.72 -23.87 -17.01
N ARG A 292 -1.06 -22.95 -16.37
CA ARG A 292 0.34 -22.60 -16.65
C ARG A 292 1.18 -22.75 -15.39
N LEU A 293 2.30 -23.47 -15.50
CA LEU A 293 3.29 -23.54 -14.45
C LEU A 293 4.04 -22.21 -14.36
N HIS A 294 4.09 -21.66 -13.16
CA HIS A 294 4.87 -20.47 -12.84
C HIS A 294 6.06 -20.87 -11.96
N VAL A 295 7.25 -20.84 -12.57
CA VAL A 295 8.52 -21.05 -11.89
C VAL A 295 9.39 -19.82 -12.20
N ASN A 296 9.76 -19.07 -11.20
CA ASN A 296 10.56 -17.88 -11.42
C ASN A 296 12.00 -18.28 -11.79
N GLN A 297 12.50 -17.76 -12.93
CA GLN A 297 13.84 -18.08 -13.45
C GLN A 297 14.93 -17.07 -13.03
N GLN A 298 14.61 -16.06 -12.23
CA GLN A 298 15.56 -15.01 -11.86
C GLN A 298 15.73 -14.90 -10.33
N ASP A 299 16.94 -15.17 -9.85
CA ASP A 299 17.62 -14.83 -8.57
C ASP A 299 16.83 -14.40 -7.31
N ARG A 300 15.52 -14.54 -7.28
CA ARG A 300 14.70 -14.32 -6.09
C ARG A 300 14.04 -15.62 -5.67
N PRO A 301 13.95 -15.90 -4.36
CA PRO A 301 13.18 -17.04 -3.88
C PRO A 301 11.73 -16.88 -4.34
N ALA A 302 11.38 -17.59 -5.40
CA ALA A 302 10.03 -17.63 -5.92
C ALA A 302 9.32 -18.82 -5.32
N PHE A 303 8.05 -18.63 -5.01
CA PHE A 303 7.17 -19.75 -4.69
C PHE A 303 6.69 -20.35 -6.01
N PRO A 304 7.16 -21.53 -6.41
CA PRO A 304 6.63 -22.19 -7.60
C PRO A 304 5.14 -22.48 -7.40
N GLY A 305 4.38 -22.37 -8.46
CA GLY A 305 2.92 -22.56 -8.40
C GLY A 305 2.29 -22.60 -9.78
N PHE A 306 0.98 -22.49 -9.83
CA PHE A 306 0.21 -22.57 -11.05
C PHE A 306 -0.70 -21.36 -11.20
N VAL A 307 -0.76 -20.84 -12.43
CA VAL A 307 -1.73 -19.83 -12.84
C VAL A 307 -2.78 -20.53 -13.68
N VAL A 308 -4.04 -20.41 -13.29
CA VAL A 308 -5.17 -21.04 -13.98
C VAL A 308 -6.12 -19.98 -14.47
N TYR A 309 -6.41 -19.97 -15.76
CA TYR A 309 -7.44 -19.17 -16.39
C TYR A 309 -8.59 -20.08 -16.80
N LEU A 310 -9.81 -19.71 -16.37
CA LEU A 310 -11.00 -20.41 -16.81
C LEU A 310 -11.79 -19.49 -17.75
N GLU A 311 -12.38 -20.07 -18.78
CA GLU A 311 -13.25 -19.36 -19.71
C GLU A 311 -14.44 -20.25 -20.10
N ASN A 312 -15.57 -19.58 -20.35
CA ASN A 312 -16.75 -20.20 -20.87
C ASN A 312 -17.19 -19.46 -22.12
N GLN A 313 -16.92 -20.05 -23.28
CA GLN A 313 -17.24 -19.46 -24.57
C GLN A 313 -18.76 -19.30 -24.80
N ASP A 314 -19.58 -20.12 -24.16
CA ASP A 314 -21.05 -20.06 -24.30
C ASP A 314 -21.68 -18.96 -23.45
N ASN A 315 -21.00 -18.50 -22.38
CA ASN A 315 -21.45 -17.44 -21.48
C ASN A 315 -20.73 -16.11 -21.69
N ALA A 316 -19.83 -16.02 -22.65
CA ALA A 316 -19.25 -14.73 -23.02
C ALA A 316 -20.40 -13.79 -23.44
N PRO A 317 -20.55 -12.62 -22.83
CA PRO A 317 -21.57 -11.67 -23.26
C PRO A 317 -21.42 -11.48 -24.77
N ALA A 318 -22.54 -11.36 -25.48
CA ALA A 318 -22.54 -11.23 -26.95
C ALA A 318 -21.63 -10.11 -27.47
N ALA A 319 -21.27 -9.15 -26.58
CA ALA A 319 -20.31 -8.10 -26.82
C ALA A 319 -18.83 -8.60 -26.91
N ASP A 320 -18.47 -9.71 -26.27
CA ASP A 320 -17.10 -10.28 -26.32
C ASP A 320 -16.88 -11.29 -27.45
N ARG A 321 -17.96 -11.66 -28.16
CA ARG A 321 -17.90 -12.56 -29.32
C ARG A 321 -17.54 -11.87 -30.64
N LEU A 322 -17.46 -10.54 -30.65
CA LEU A 322 -17.00 -9.84 -31.83
C LEU A 322 -15.48 -10.00 -31.92
N PRO A 323 -14.93 -10.64 -32.96
CA PRO A 323 -13.50 -10.69 -33.18
C PRO A 323 -12.96 -9.25 -33.14
N ALA A 324 -11.75 -9.04 -32.62
CA ALA A 324 -11.13 -7.70 -32.51
C ALA A 324 -11.23 -6.93 -33.85
N GLN A 325 -11.26 -7.64 -34.97
CA GLN A 325 -11.53 -7.11 -36.32
C GLN A 325 -12.91 -6.48 -36.50
N SER A 326 -13.96 -7.00 -35.85
CA SER A 326 -15.32 -6.46 -35.99
C SER A 326 -15.53 -5.21 -35.11
N VAL A 327 -14.88 -5.15 -33.95
CA VAL A 327 -14.85 -3.93 -33.10
C VAL A 327 -14.12 -2.81 -33.82
N LEU A 328 -13.01 -3.13 -34.49
CA LEU A 328 -12.23 -2.20 -35.30
C LEU A 328 -13.00 -1.77 -36.58
N ALA A 329 -13.91 -2.60 -37.11
CA ALA A 329 -14.71 -2.26 -38.27
C ALA A 329 -15.68 -1.09 -38.04
N GLY A 330 -16.15 -0.89 -36.80
CA GLY A 330 -17.00 0.25 -36.40
C GLY A 330 -16.24 1.56 -36.17
N LEU A 331 -14.90 1.54 -36.19
CA LEU A 331 -14.05 2.72 -36.01
C LEU A 331 -13.64 3.29 -37.37
N THR A 332 -13.57 4.60 -37.43
CA THR A 332 -12.94 5.30 -38.57
C THR A 332 -11.44 4.96 -38.68
N VAL A 333 -10.84 5.22 -39.83
CA VAL A 333 -9.39 5.01 -40.02
C VAL A 333 -8.55 5.72 -38.94
N ALA A 334 -8.92 6.98 -38.65
CA ALA A 334 -8.23 7.78 -37.64
C ALA A 334 -8.43 7.25 -36.20
N GLU A 335 -9.61 6.72 -35.88
CA GLU A 335 -9.89 6.10 -34.59
C GLU A 335 -9.17 4.76 -34.43
N ARG A 336 -9.01 3.98 -35.51
CA ARG A 336 -8.24 2.73 -35.52
C ARG A 336 -6.74 2.97 -35.24
N GLU A 337 -6.16 4.04 -35.78
CA GLU A 337 -4.77 4.39 -35.52
C GLU A 337 -4.54 4.75 -34.04
N ILE A 338 -5.46 5.50 -33.44
CA ILE A 338 -5.43 5.83 -32.02
C ILE A 338 -5.62 4.57 -31.16
N ALA A 339 -6.58 3.72 -31.50
CA ALA A 339 -6.83 2.45 -30.81
C ALA A 339 -5.59 1.54 -30.86
N ARG A 340 -4.89 1.49 -32.00
CA ARG A 340 -3.60 0.76 -32.13
C ARG A 340 -2.53 1.34 -31.21
N GLY A 341 -2.33 2.66 -31.15
CA GLY A 341 -1.41 3.31 -30.21
C GLY A 341 -1.72 2.99 -28.76
N VAL A 342 -3.03 2.91 -28.41
CA VAL A 342 -3.45 2.46 -27.06
C VAL A 342 -3.04 1.01 -26.80
N CYS A 343 -3.21 0.11 -27.77
CA CYS A 343 -2.79 -1.30 -27.65
C CYS A 343 -1.27 -1.47 -27.50
N GLU A 344 -0.49 -0.56 -28.12
CA GLU A 344 0.96 -0.50 -28.00
C GLU A 344 1.42 0.12 -26.66
N GLY A 345 0.50 0.59 -25.80
CA GLY A 345 0.81 1.17 -24.50
C GLY A 345 1.15 2.66 -24.51
N LEU A 346 1.09 3.34 -25.67
CA LEU A 346 1.49 4.74 -25.84
C LEU A 346 0.57 5.69 -25.07
N GLY A 347 1.12 6.69 -24.38
CA GLY A 347 0.38 7.79 -23.76
C GLY A 347 -0.32 8.70 -24.77
N ASN A 348 -1.24 9.54 -24.30
CA ASN A 348 -1.99 10.44 -25.20
C ASN A 348 -1.07 11.45 -25.92
N GLU A 349 0.02 11.87 -25.28
CA GLU A 349 1.01 12.78 -25.86
C GLU A 349 1.84 12.08 -26.94
N GLU A 350 2.22 10.82 -26.70
CA GLU A 350 2.97 10.00 -27.64
C GLU A 350 2.14 9.65 -28.88
N ILE A 351 0.84 9.34 -28.67
CA ILE A 351 -0.12 9.13 -29.77
C ILE A 351 -0.31 10.41 -30.57
N ALA A 352 -0.44 11.56 -29.90
CA ALA A 352 -0.60 12.85 -30.55
C ALA A 352 0.62 13.22 -31.40
N ALA A 353 1.84 13.04 -30.86
CA ALA A 353 3.10 13.25 -31.57
C ALA A 353 3.22 12.33 -32.78
N ARG A 354 2.96 11.02 -32.63
CA ARG A 354 3.04 10.00 -33.69
C ARG A 354 2.07 10.28 -34.85
N LEU A 355 0.84 10.71 -34.51
CA LEU A 355 -0.22 10.96 -35.52
C LEU A 355 -0.28 12.42 -35.99
N ARG A 356 0.64 13.27 -35.54
CA ARG A 356 0.69 14.72 -35.83
C ARG A 356 -0.64 15.42 -35.51
N LYS A 357 -1.23 15.08 -34.36
CA LYS A 357 -2.50 15.64 -33.85
C LYS A 357 -2.28 16.37 -32.53
N SER A 358 -3.25 17.21 -32.14
CA SER A 358 -3.23 17.77 -30.78
C SER A 358 -3.65 16.71 -29.73
N VAL A 359 -3.11 16.82 -28.52
CA VAL A 359 -3.52 15.96 -27.39
C VAL A 359 -5.02 16.09 -27.12
N LYS A 360 -5.59 17.28 -27.30
CA LYS A 360 -7.03 17.55 -27.18
C LYS A 360 -7.83 16.74 -28.22
N THR A 361 -7.36 16.66 -29.46
CA THR A 361 -7.98 15.87 -30.53
C THR A 361 -7.93 14.37 -30.20
N VAL A 362 -6.79 13.87 -29.70
CA VAL A 362 -6.65 12.46 -29.28
C VAL A 362 -7.59 12.12 -28.15
N LYS A 363 -7.70 12.96 -27.11
CA LYS A 363 -8.67 12.79 -26.02
C LYS A 363 -10.12 12.75 -26.51
N GLY A 364 -10.51 13.67 -27.40
CA GLY A 364 -11.87 13.68 -27.99
C GLY A 364 -12.16 12.41 -28.80
N GLN A 365 -11.20 11.95 -29.59
CA GLN A 365 -11.34 10.72 -30.38
C GLN A 365 -11.38 9.48 -29.49
N LEU A 366 -10.61 9.43 -28.38
CA LEU A 366 -10.68 8.36 -27.39
C LEU A 366 -12.06 8.27 -26.75
N THR A 367 -12.69 9.39 -26.42
CA THR A 367 -14.07 9.40 -25.90
C THR A 367 -15.06 8.82 -26.92
N SER A 368 -14.90 9.14 -28.20
CA SER A 368 -15.71 8.56 -29.29
C SER A 368 -15.46 7.04 -29.43
N ILE A 369 -14.19 6.61 -29.36
CA ILE A 369 -13.80 5.19 -29.41
C ILE A 369 -14.43 4.45 -28.23
N TYR A 370 -14.32 4.96 -27.00
CA TYR A 370 -14.92 4.33 -25.82
C TYR A 370 -16.42 4.13 -25.97
N ARG A 371 -17.12 5.15 -26.45
CA ARG A 371 -18.57 5.04 -26.73
C ARG A 371 -18.88 4.01 -27.81
N LYS A 372 -18.15 3.99 -28.92
CA LYS A 372 -18.34 3.06 -30.03
C LYS A 372 -18.01 1.63 -29.66
N CYS A 373 -16.99 1.44 -28.80
CA CYS A 373 -16.60 0.12 -28.30
C CYS A 373 -17.40 -0.33 -27.09
N GLY A 374 -18.28 0.50 -26.51
CA GLY A 374 -19.07 0.17 -25.33
C GLY A 374 -18.22 -0.04 -24.08
N VAL A 375 -17.12 0.74 -23.92
CA VAL A 375 -16.20 0.68 -22.79
C VAL A 375 -16.14 2.00 -22.07
N SER A 376 -15.86 1.99 -20.76
CA SER A 376 -15.84 3.21 -19.94
C SER A 376 -14.47 3.88 -19.86
N GLY A 377 -13.40 3.22 -20.37
CA GLY A 377 -12.06 3.79 -20.27
C GLY A 377 -10.96 2.98 -20.97
N ARG A 378 -9.73 3.50 -20.85
CA ARG A 378 -8.54 2.99 -21.54
C ARG A 378 -8.22 1.53 -21.21
N GLY A 379 -8.32 1.15 -19.94
CA GLY A 379 -8.04 -0.23 -19.51
C GLY A 379 -9.01 -1.24 -20.12
N GLN A 380 -10.31 -0.93 -20.17
CA GLN A 380 -11.31 -1.76 -20.80
C GLN A 380 -11.14 -1.82 -22.33
N LEU A 381 -10.70 -0.71 -22.95
CA LEU A 381 -10.40 -0.71 -24.39
C LEU A 381 -9.23 -1.65 -24.71
N LEU A 382 -8.17 -1.66 -23.89
CA LEU A 382 -7.02 -2.56 -24.03
C LEU A 382 -7.43 -4.03 -23.97
N VAL A 383 -8.28 -4.37 -23.01
CA VAL A 383 -8.79 -5.75 -22.87
C VAL A 383 -9.66 -6.16 -24.07
N ARG A 384 -10.42 -5.22 -24.63
CA ARG A 384 -11.36 -5.49 -25.74
C ARG A 384 -10.67 -5.58 -27.10
N LEU A 385 -9.50 -5.02 -27.26
CA LEU A 385 -8.74 -4.99 -28.53
C LEU A 385 -7.56 -5.97 -28.57
N ARG A 386 -7.24 -6.62 -27.47
CA ARG A 386 -6.29 -7.73 -27.37
C ARG A 386 -7.00 -9.06 -27.48
#